data_ccbb0f80f5ddc908412f051d0c883e38
#
_entry.id   ccbb0f80f5ddc908412f051d0c883e38
#
_cell.length_a   1.000
_cell.length_b   1.000
_cell.length_c   1.000
_cell.angle_alpha   90.00
_cell.angle_beta   90.00
_cell.angle_gamma   90.00
#
_symmetry.space_group_name_H-M   'P 1'
#
loop_
_entity.id
_entity.type
_entity.pdbx_description
1 polymer ?
#
loop_
_entity_poly.entity_id
_entity_poly.type
_entity_poly.pdbx_seq_one_letter_code
_entity_poly.pdbx_strand_id
1 'polypeptide(L)'
;MCALNTTHRKKYMLRIPEWTPALKPQPQDLVDAILKRRGGTMINLDKALLWSEPLARAWNIYLGAVRSGLPTSWKLRELGICTVALLTGAVYEYKHHAPDFLKAGGVQAELDALNAVIGNARVSAAHPALGEVEALVIQYAAQMTLDVKVSDAVFEGLRKHFDNTGIVELTSAIATYNMVARFLVALGVTPEA
;
A
#
# COMPACT_ATOMS: atom_id res chain seq x y z
N MET A 1 -15.90 -31.95 7.07
CA MET A 1 -16.89 -30.84 7.10
C MET A 1 -16.51 -29.94 8.27
N CYS A 2 -15.80 -28.88 8.03
CA CYS A 2 -15.44 -27.88 9.03
C CYS A 2 -16.20 -26.60 8.66
N ALA A 3 -17.16 -26.24 9.50
CA ALA A 3 -18.03 -25.08 9.30
C ALA A 3 -17.20 -23.81 9.39
N LEU A 4 -17.10 -23.07 8.32
CA LEU A 4 -16.60 -21.71 8.28
C LEU A 4 -17.51 -20.83 9.13
N ASN A 5 -16.96 -20.38 10.23
CA ASN A 5 -17.61 -19.54 11.22
C ASN A 5 -17.90 -18.16 10.62
N THR A 6 -19.15 -17.94 10.21
CA THR A 6 -19.69 -16.70 9.66
C THR A 6 -19.99 -15.69 10.77
N THR A 7 -18.97 -15.27 11.52
CA THR A 7 -19.17 -14.27 12.57
C THR A 7 -18.21 -13.08 12.39
N HIS A 8 -18.84 -11.92 12.18
CA HIS A 8 -18.25 -10.57 12.23
C HIS A 8 -17.50 -10.07 10.97
N ARG A 9 -18.20 -9.94 9.86
CA ARG A 9 -17.99 -8.77 9.01
C ARG A 9 -18.36 -7.52 9.81
N LYS A 10 -17.49 -7.01 10.66
CA LYS A 10 -17.58 -5.61 11.09
C LYS A 10 -17.51 -4.78 9.83
N LYS A 11 -18.66 -4.26 9.40
CA LYS A 11 -18.78 -3.31 8.30
C LYS A 11 -17.90 -2.13 8.69
N TYR A 12 -16.72 -2.02 8.08
CA TYR A 12 -15.88 -0.84 8.26
C TYR A 12 -16.71 0.34 7.81
N MET A 13 -17.13 1.16 8.76
CA MET A 13 -17.96 2.32 8.49
C MET A 13 -17.04 3.54 8.58
N LEU A 14 -17.08 4.37 7.55
CA LEU A 14 -16.34 5.64 7.53
C LEU A 14 -16.65 6.42 8.83
N ARG A 15 -15.61 6.80 9.56
CA ARG A 15 -15.72 7.41 10.91
C ARG A 15 -15.88 8.92 10.86
N ILE A 16 -15.71 9.52 9.69
CA ILE A 16 -15.97 10.93 9.39
C ILE A 16 -16.96 11.01 8.23
N PRO A 17 -17.75 12.08 8.10
CA PRO A 17 -18.63 12.24 6.96
C PRO A 17 -17.88 12.16 5.64
N GLU A 18 -18.48 11.56 4.61
CA GLU A 18 -17.94 11.63 3.26
C GLU A 18 -17.83 13.10 2.83
N TRP A 19 -16.67 13.51 2.35
CA TRP A 19 -16.47 14.88 1.91
C TRP A 19 -17.30 15.20 0.68
N THR A 20 -17.95 16.36 0.71
CA THR A 20 -18.60 16.99 -0.44
C THR A 20 -18.26 18.48 -0.47
N PRO A 21 -18.31 19.15 -1.64
CA PRO A 21 -18.10 20.60 -1.72
C PRO A 21 -19.08 21.41 -0.84
N ALA A 22 -20.29 20.89 -0.63
CA ALA A 22 -21.29 21.53 0.21
C ALA A 22 -20.95 21.48 1.70
N LEU A 23 -20.33 20.39 2.16
CA LEU A 23 -19.91 20.25 3.57
C LEU A 23 -18.63 21.04 3.89
N LYS A 24 -17.69 21.05 2.98
CA LYS A 24 -16.44 21.79 3.13
C LYS A 24 -15.90 22.21 1.74
N PRO A 25 -16.16 23.45 1.29
CA PRO A 25 -15.57 23.96 0.07
C PRO A 25 -14.04 23.88 0.11
N GLN A 26 -13.46 23.48 -1.02
CA GLN A 26 -12.01 23.43 -1.21
C GLN A 26 -11.63 24.26 -2.46
N PRO A 27 -10.40 24.80 -2.52
CA PRO A 27 -9.93 25.50 -3.71
C PRO A 27 -10.03 24.63 -4.97
N GLN A 28 -10.54 25.21 -6.04
CA GLN A 28 -10.81 24.46 -7.29
C GLN A 28 -9.53 23.89 -7.90
N ASP A 29 -8.42 24.61 -7.81
CA ASP A 29 -7.11 24.15 -8.29
C ASP A 29 -6.64 22.84 -7.60
N LEU A 30 -6.95 22.67 -6.30
CA LEU A 30 -6.66 21.45 -5.57
C LEU A 30 -7.54 20.29 -6.07
N VAL A 31 -8.84 20.53 -6.21
CA VAL A 31 -9.78 19.53 -6.71
C VAL A 31 -9.39 19.08 -8.11
N ASP A 32 -9.07 20.02 -9.00
CA ASP A 32 -8.65 19.75 -10.38
C ASP A 32 -7.32 18.96 -10.43
N ALA A 33 -6.36 19.30 -9.57
CA ALA A 33 -5.09 18.57 -9.48
C ALA A 33 -5.29 17.12 -9.04
N ILE A 34 -6.18 16.88 -8.09
CA ILE A 34 -6.53 15.51 -7.64
C ILE A 34 -7.21 14.75 -8.78
N LEU A 35 -8.23 15.33 -9.40
CA LEU A 35 -8.95 14.72 -10.53
C LEU A 35 -8.01 14.39 -11.69
N LYS A 36 -7.12 15.32 -12.05
CA LYS A 36 -6.11 15.11 -13.10
C LYS A 36 -5.22 13.90 -12.79
N ARG A 37 -4.72 13.79 -11.56
CA ARG A 37 -3.88 12.65 -11.13
C ARG A 37 -4.65 11.32 -11.17
N ARG A 38 -5.95 11.36 -10.88
CA ARG A 38 -6.82 10.17 -10.81
C ARG A 38 -7.50 9.79 -12.12
N GLY A 39 -7.25 10.51 -13.20
CA GLY A 39 -7.92 10.23 -14.47
C GLY A 39 -9.40 10.63 -14.50
N GLY A 40 -9.80 11.63 -13.70
CA GLY A 40 -11.14 12.23 -13.72
C GLY A 40 -12.08 11.74 -12.61
N THR A 41 -11.72 10.72 -11.83
CA THR A 41 -12.59 10.19 -10.76
C THR A 41 -11.90 10.25 -9.40
N MET A 42 -12.54 10.92 -8.44
CA MET A 42 -12.05 11.01 -7.07
C MET A 42 -12.35 9.73 -6.29
N ILE A 43 -11.35 9.18 -5.63
CA ILE A 43 -11.49 7.99 -4.79
C ILE A 43 -11.78 8.35 -3.32
N ASN A 44 -12.23 7.39 -2.52
CA ASN A 44 -12.62 7.63 -1.13
C ASN A 44 -11.47 8.14 -0.25
N LEU A 45 -10.24 7.74 -0.53
CA LEU A 45 -9.06 8.30 0.12
C LEU A 45 -8.92 9.80 -0.14
N ASP A 46 -9.12 10.25 -1.38
CA ASP A 46 -9.02 11.67 -1.72
C ASP A 46 -10.10 12.49 -1.01
N LYS A 47 -11.33 11.95 -0.94
CA LYS A 47 -12.43 12.57 -0.18
C LYS A 47 -12.10 12.70 1.31
N ALA A 48 -11.48 11.68 1.91
CA ALA A 48 -11.04 11.77 3.30
C ALA A 48 -9.96 12.85 3.50
N LEU A 49 -9.02 12.97 2.58
CA LEU A 49 -7.95 13.98 2.63
C LEU A 49 -8.47 15.41 2.44
N LEU A 50 -9.53 15.61 1.67
CA LEU A 50 -10.12 16.93 1.41
C LEU A 50 -10.77 17.58 2.64
N TRP A 51 -10.83 16.89 3.78
CA TRP A 51 -11.13 17.53 5.06
C TRP A 51 -10.00 18.44 5.55
N SER A 52 -8.78 18.31 4.99
CA SER A 52 -7.62 19.16 5.30
C SER A 52 -6.91 19.59 4.01
N GLU A 53 -7.11 20.84 3.58
CA GLU A 53 -6.47 21.36 2.37
C GLU A 53 -4.94 21.19 2.36
N PRO A 54 -4.20 21.63 3.42
CA PRO A 54 -2.74 21.48 3.43
C PRO A 54 -2.29 20.01 3.28
N LEU A 55 -3.00 19.10 3.95
CA LEU A 55 -2.69 17.68 3.88
C LEU A 55 -2.99 17.10 2.49
N ALA A 56 -4.13 17.43 1.90
CA ALA A 56 -4.51 16.96 0.57
C ALA A 56 -3.51 17.44 -0.52
N ARG A 57 -3.04 18.69 -0.44
CA ARG A 57 -2.02 19.24 -1.34
C ARG A 57 -0.69 18.49 -1.23
N ALA A 58 -0.15 18.38 -0.02
CA ALA A 58 1.11 17.69 0.24
C ALA A 58 1.05 16.21 -0.17
N TRP A 59 -0.05 15.53 0.17
CA TRP A 59 -0.28 14.14 -0.19
C TRP A 59 -0.34 13.93 -1.70
N ASN A 60 -1.06 14.80 -2.41
CA ASN A 60 -1.19 14.71 -3.87
C ASN A 60 0.18 14.78 -4.57
N ILE A 61 1.07 15.65 -4.12
CA ILE A 61 2.43 15.82 -4.66
C ILE A 61 3.28 14.60 -4.29
N TYR A 62 3.34 14.27 -3.00
CA TYR A 62 4.21 13.21 -2.50
C TYR A 62 3.83 11.83 -3.06
N LEU A 63 2.56 11.46 -2.99
CA LEU A 63 2.10 10.18 -3.55
C LEU A 63 2.22 10.13 -5.09
N GLY A 64 2.13 11.26 -5.76
CA GLY A 64 2.44 11.36 -7.19
C GLY A 64 3.88 10.93 -7.47
N ALA A 65 4.85 11.43 -6.70
CA ALA A 65 6.25 11.03 -6.82
C ALA A 65 6.45 9.54 -6.50
N VAL A 66 5.95 9.07 -5.35
CA VAL A 66 6.13 7.66 -4.91
C VAL A 66 5.54 6.65 -5.89
N ARG A 67 4.38 6.96 -6.49
CA ARG A 67 3.70 6.01 -7.40
C ARG A 67 4.25 6.04 -8.83
N SER A 68 4.62 7.19 -9.34
CA SER A 68 4.89 7.39 -10.78
C SER A 68 6.29 7.92 -11.09
N GLY A 69 7.02 8.43 -10.10
CA GLY A 69 8.29 9.11 -10.30
C GLY A 69 9.54 8.29 -9.96
N LEU A 70 9.39 7.10 -9.39
CA LEU A 70 10.52 6.30 -8.92
C LEU A 70 10.97 5.30 -9.99
N PRO A 71 12.28 5.26 -10.37
CA PRO A 71 12.83 4.32 -11.34
C PRO A 71 12.91 2.87 -10.84
N THR A 72 12.92 2.64 -9.52
CA THR A 72 12.93 1.27 -8.96
C THR A 72 11.73 0.45 -9.45
N SER A 73 11.95 -0.85 -9.68
CA SER A 73 10.97 -1.78 -10.21
C SER A 73 9.56 -1.57 -9.67
N TRP A 74 8.63 -1.24 -10.55
CA TRP A 74 7.21 -1.05 -10.18
C TRP A 74 6.64 -2.32 -9.54
N LYS A 75 6.91 -3.49 -10.13
CA LYS A 75 6.48 -4.80 -9.59
C LYS A 75 6.91 -4.98 -8.12
N LEU A 76 8.18 -4.70 -7.81
CA LEU A 76 8.70 -4.92 -6.46
C LEU A 76 8.15 -3.91 -5.44
N ARG A 77 7.92 -2.66 -5.87
CA ARG A 77 7.23 -1.66 -5.02
C ARG A 77 5.81 -2.09 -4.71
N GLU A 78 5.04 -2.53 -5.71
CA GLU A 78 3.67 -3.01 -5.51
C GLU A 78 3.63 -4.27 -4.64
N LEU A 79 4.61 -5.19 -4.77
CA LEU A 79 4.73 -6.34 -3.88
C LEU A 79 4.92 -5.93 -2.41
N GLY A 80 5.80 -4.97 -2.16
CA GLY A 80 6.00 -4.39 -0.83
C GLY A 80 4.73 -3.74 -0.28
N ILE A 81 4.00 -3.01 -1.12
CA ILE A 81 2.73 -2.36 -0.77
C ILE A 81 1.65 -3.41 -0.42
N CYS A 82 1.50 -4.45 -1.24
CA CYS A 82 0.57 -5.56 -0.98
C CYS A 82 0.92 -6.27 0.34
N THR A 83 2.22 -6.42 0.63
CA THR A 83 2.70 -7.00 1.90
C THR A 83 2.26 -6.14 3.09
N VAL A 84 2.48 -4.83 3.04
CA VAL A 84 2.00 -3.90 4.07
C VAL A 84 0.49 -3.99 4.24
N ALA A 85 -0.26 -4.00 3.13
CA ALA A 85 -1.73 -4.04 3.15
C ALA A 85 -2.27 -5.29 3.86
N LEU A 86 -1.70 -6.46 3.58
CA LEU A 86 -2.09 -7.72 4.22
C LEU A 86 -1.75 -7.72 5.71
N LEU A 87 -0.54 -7.30 6.09
CA LEU A 87 -0.09 -7.28 7.48
C LEU A 87 -0.86 -6.29 8.36
N THR A 88 -1.30 -5.17 7.79
CA THR A 88 -2.04 -4.13 8.52
C THR A 88 -3.56 -4.29 8.44
N GLY A 89 -4.05 -5.26 7.66
CA GLY A 89 -5.48 -5.43 7.40
C GLY A 89 -6.08 -4.29 6.58
N ALA A 90 -5.28 -3.54 5.83
CA ALA A 90 -5.71 -2.46 4.96
C ALA A 90 -6.31 -2.99 3.65
N VAL A 91 -7.53 -3.54 3.73
CA VAL A 91 -8.25 -4.13 2.59
C VAL A 91 -8.37 -3.16 1.41
N TYR A 92 -8.52 -1.87 1.70
CA TYR A 92 -8.54 -0.80 0.70
C TYR A 92 -7.29 -0.84 -0.18
N GLU A 93 -6.11 -0.85 0.45
CA GLU A 93 -4.84 -0.84 -0.28
C GLU A 93 -4.64 -2.14 -1.08
N TYR A 94 -4.93 -3.29 -0.49
CA TYR A 94 -4.79 -4.55 -1.23
C TYR A 94 -5.68 -4.61 -2.47
N LYS A 95 -6.94 -4.13 -2.36
CA LYS A 95 -7.87 -4.09 -3.50
C LYS A 95 -7.37 -3.21 -4.65
N HIS A 96 -6.68 -2.10 -4.33
CA HIS A 96 -6.14 -1.19 -5.33
C HIS A 96 -4.78 -1.63 -5.90
N HIS A 97 -3.92 -2.21 -5.06
CA HIS A 97 -2.53 -2.49 -5.42
C HIS A 97 -2.26 -3.89 -5.96
N ALA A 98 -3.06 -4.91 -5.62
CA ALA A 98 -2.92 -6.23 -6.24
C ALA A 98 -3.14 -6.21 -7.77
N PRO A 99 -4.15 -5.49 -8.33
CA PRO A 99 -4.25 -5.28 -9.77
C PRO A 99 -3.06 -4.52 -10.37
N ASP A 100 -2.51 -3.52 -9.66
CA ASP A 100 -1.36 -2.76 -10.14
C ASP A 100 -0.08 -3.61 -10.14
N PHE A 101 0.09 -4.51 -9.14
CA PHE A 101 1.14 -5.53 -9.15
C PHE A 101 1.09 -6.42 -10.40
N LEU A 102 -0.10 -6.89 -10.78
CA LEU A 102 -0.27 -7.70 -11.99
C LEU A 102 0.05 -6.90 -13.28
N LYS A 103 -0.39 -5.64 -13.37
CA LYS A 103 -0.03 -4.73 -14.48
C LYS A 103 1.47 -4.45 -14.55
N ALA A 104 2.15 -4.44 -13.41
CA ALA A 104 3.59 -4.23 -13.32
C ALA A 104 4.42 -5.46 -13.72
N GLY A 105 3.78 -6.53 -14.18
CA GLY A 105 4.43 -7.78 -14.62
C GLY A 105 4.49 -8.86 -13.54
N GLY A 106 3.81 -8.66 -12.41
CA GLY A 106 3.57 -9.73 -11.44
C GLY A 106 2.55 -10.75 -11.96
N VAL A 107 2.51 -11.91 -11.32
CA VAL A 107 1.56 -12.97 -11.67
C VAL A 107 0.71 -13.39 -10.47
N GLN A 108 -0.47 -13.97 -10.73
CA GLN A 108 -1.39 -14.38 -9.68
C GLN A 108 -0.75 -15.37 -8.70
N ALA A 109 0.09 -16.27 -9.19
CA ALA A 109 0.79 -17.25 -8.34
C ALA A 109 1.70 -16.57 -7.28
N GLU A 110 2.26 -15.40 -7.56
CA GLU A 110 3.06 -14.64 -6.60
C GLU A 110 2.17 -13.98 -5.53
N LEU A 111 0.98 -13.48 -5.89
CA LEU A 111 0.00 -12.98 -4.92
C LEU A 111 -0.55 -14.10 -4.01
N ASP A 112 -0.80 -15.27 -4.58
CA ASP A 112 -1.23 -16.45 -3.82
C ASP A 112 -0.12 -16.90 -2.86
N ALA A 113 1.13 -16.89 -3.31
CA ALA A 113 2.31 -17.17 -2.51
C ALA A 113 2.49 -16.14 -1.38
N LEU A 114 2.33 -14.84 -1.66
CA LEU A 114 2.35 -13.79 -0.65
C LEU A 114 1.30 -14.06 0.45
N ASN A 115 0.07 -14.39 0.06
CA ASN A 115 -0.99 -14.72 1.03
C ASN A 115 -0.64 -15.96 1.87
N ALA A 116 0.03 -16.95 1.28
CA ALA A 116 0.44 -18.17 1.99
C ALA A 116 1.57 -17.92 3.00
N VAL A 117 2.53 -17.02 2.68
CA VAL A 117 3.70 -16.79 3.53
C VAL A 117 3.52 -15.66 4.54
N ILE A 118 2.47 -14.84 4.42
CA ILE A 118 2.34 -13.58 5.17
C ILE A 118 2.43 -13.75 6.69
N GLY A 119 1.93 -14.87 7.23
CA GLY A 119 2.01 -15.17 8.66
C GLY A 119 3.44 -15.41 9.17
N ASN A 120 4.37 -15.80 8.28
CA ASN A 120 5.78 -16.07 8.57
C ASN A 120 6.74 -15.10 7.87
N ALA A 121 6.22 -14.09 7.16
CA ALA A 121 7.01 -13.19 6.32
C ALA A 121 8.14 -12.46 7.07
N ARG A 122 7.99 -12.24 8.39
CA ARG A 122 9.06 -11.67 9.23
C ARG A 122 10.31 -12.55 9.24
N VAL A 123 10.14 -13.86 9.27
CA VAL A 123 11.24 -14.83 9.41
C VAL A 123 11.64 -15.38 8.04
N SER A 124 10.67 -15.77 7.24
CA SER A 124 10.91 -16.35 5.91
C SER A 124 9.70 -16.13 5.00
N ALA A 125 9.97 -15.72 3.78
CA ALA A 125 8.99 -15.66 2.69
C ALA A 125 9.28 -16.73 1.63
N ALA A 126 9.89 -17.85 2.01
CA ALA A 126 10.23 -18.91 1.09
C ALA A 126 8.95 -19.59 0.54
N HIS A 127 8.79 -19.55 -0.78
CA HIS A 127 7.73 -20.20 -1.51
C HIS A 127 8.17 -20.48 -2.95
N PRO A 128 7.82 -21.65 -3.57
CA PRO A 128 8.28 -22.00 -4.92
C PRO A 128 7.91 -20.98 -6.03
N ALA A 129 6.83 -20.23 -5.83
CA ALA A 129 6.38 -19.20 -6.79
C ALA A 129 7.06 -17.83 -6.57
N LEU A 130 7.91 -17.66 -5.55
CA LEU A 130 8.62 -16.41 -5.27
C LEU A 130 10.11 -16.58 -5.59
N GLY A 131 10.67 -15.64 -6.35
CA GLY A 131 12.10 -15.52 -6.52
C GLY A 131 12.79 -15.00 -5.26
N GLU A 132 14.13 -15.02 -5.25
CA GLU A 132 14.93 -14.55 -4.13
C GLU A 132 14.65 -13.07 -3.80
N VAL A 133 14.52 -12.22 -4.82
CA VAL A 133 14.29 -10.77 -4.66
C VAL A 133 12.89 -10.51 -4.12
N GLU A 134 11.87 -11.20 -4.62
CA GLU A 134 10.50 -11.09 -4.15
C GLU A 134 10.41 -11.52 -2.67
N ALA A 135 11.05 -12.62 -2.30
CA ALA A 135 11.08 -13.08 -0.90
C ALA A 135 11.76 -12.07 0.02
N LEU A 136 12.88 -11.45 -0.41
CA LEU A 136 13.58 -10.41 0.35
C LEU A 136 12.73 -9.14 0.49
N VAL A 137 12.03 -8.70 -0.56
CA VAL A 137 11.14 -7.54 -0.50
C VAL A 137 9.99 -7.78 0.48
N ILE A 138 9.39 -8.97 0.48
CA ILE A 138 8.33 -9.36 1.42
C ILE A 138 8.86 -9.33 2.87
N GLN A 139 10.03 -9.93 3.12
CA GLN A 139 10.65 -9.92 4.46
C GLN A 139 10.98 -8.50 4.93
N TYR A 140 11.53 -7.68 4.04
CA TYR A 140 11.85 -6.29 4.30
C TYR A 140 10.60 -5.49 4.69
N ALA A 141 9.55 -5.59 3.88
CA ALA A 141 8.26 -4.93 4.15
C ALA A 141 7.63 -5.44 5.45
N ALA A 142 7.73 -6.73 5.74
CA ALA A 142 7.19 -7.32 6.96
C ALA A 142 7.92 -6.80 8.22
N GLN A 143 9.25 -6.78 8.21
CA GLN A 143 10.04 -6.26 9.33
C GLN A 143 9.82 -4.77 9.54
N MET A 144 9.80 -3.96 8.46
CA MET A 144 9.46 -2.54 8.54
C MET A 144 8.07 -2.29 9.14
N THR A 145 7.09 -3.14 8.82
CA THR A 145 5.70 -2.97 9.24
C THR A 145 5.46 -3.40 10.67
N LEU A 146 6.03 -4.51 11.07
CA LEU A 146 5.77 -5.17 12.36
C LEU A 146 6.79 -4.78 13.44
N ASP A 147 8.05 -4.59 13.07
CA ASP A 147 9.16 -4.39 13.99
C ASP A 147 9.76 -2.97 13.90
N VAL A 148 9.45 -2.21 12.83
CA VAL A 148 10.08 -0.93 12.46
C VAL A 148 11.56 -1.12 12.08
N LYS A 149 12.27 -1.99 12.81
CA LYS A 149 13.68 -2.32 12.61
C LYS A 149 13.82 -3.52 11.67
N VAL A 150 14.69 -3.37 10.67
CA VAL A 150 15.07 -4.45 9.75
C VAL A 150 16.36 -5.11 10.23
N SER A 151 16.45 -6.43 10.12
CA SER A 151 17.65 -7.19 10.45
C SER A 151 18.76 -6.95 9.40
N ASP A 152 20.01 -6.98 9.84
CA ASP A 152 21.17 -6.81 8.94
C ASP A 152 21.16 -7.86 7.82
N ALA A 153 20.75 -9.10 8.13
CA ALA A 153 20.69 -10.17 7.13
C ALA A 153 19.73 -9.86 5.96
N VAL A 154 18.56 -9.31 6.24
CA VAL A 154 17.59 -8.91 5.20
C VAL A 154 18.09 -7.68 4.46
N PHE A 155 18.64 -6.70 5.16
CA PHE A 155 19.16 -5.48 4.55
C PHE A 155 20.35 -5.76 3.62
N GLU A 156 21.33 -6.57 4.06
CA GLU A 156 22.47 -6.98 3.24
C GLU A 156 22.04 -7.88 2.06
N GLY A 157 20.96 -8.67 2.23
CA GLY A 157 20.33 -9.38 1.11
C GLY A 157 19.87 -8.41 0.02
N LEU A 158 19.13 -7.35 0.40
CA LEU A 158 18.66 -6.33 -0.56
C LEU A 158 19.81 -5.62 -1.27
N ARG A 159 20.92 -5.32 -0.57
CA ARG A 159 22.10 -4.67 -1.15
C ARG A 159 22.76 -5.45 -2.30
N LYS A 160 22.50 -6.72 -2.42
CA LYS A 160 22.98 -7.54 -3.56
C LYS A 160 22.18 -7.28 -4.84
N HIS A 161 20.95 -6.74 -4.71
CA HIS A 161 20.01 -6.58 -5.83
C HIS A 161 19.68 -5.12 -6.11
N PHE A 162 19.90 -4.20 -5.16
CA PHE A 162 19.57 -2.78 -5.28
C PHE A 162 20.79 -1.93 -4.94
N ASP A 163 20.97 -0.86 -5.70
CA ASP A 163 21.86 0.23 -5.32
C ASP A 163 21.22 1.10 -4.21
N ASN A 164 21.95 2.12 -3.77
CA ASN A 164 21.46 3.01 -2.71
C ASN A 164 20.15 3.73 -3.10
N THR A 165 19.99 4.09 -4.37
CA THR A 165 18.78 4.74 -4.88
C THR A 165 17.61 3.77 -4.78
N GLY A 166 17.78 2.55 -5.28
CA GLY A 166 16.75 1.52 -5.24
C GLY A 166 16.32 1.16 -3.81
N ILE A 167 17.27 1.08 -2.87
CA ILE A 167 16.97 0.83 -1.45
C ILE A 167 16.15 1.99 -0.87
N VAL A 168 16.55 3.25 -1.11
CA VAL A 168 15.82 4.43 -0.60
C VAL A 168 14.41 4.49 -1.17
N GLU A 169 14.24 4.23 -2.46
CA GLU A 169 12.94 4.27 -3.13
C GLU A 169 12.01 3.15 -2.67
N LEU A 170 12.52 1.91 -2.55
CA LEU A 170 11.75 0.78 -2.01
C LEU A 170 11.36 1.05 -0.55
N THR A 171 12.30 1.53 0.26
CA THR A 171 12.03 1.92 1.66
C THR A 171 10.95 2.99 1.73
N SER A 172 11.06 4.02 0.88
CA SER A 172 10.09 5.12 0.84
C SER A 172 8.69 4.63 0.44
N ALA A 173 8.59 3.74 -0.55
CA ALA A 173 7.32 3.15 -0.95
C ALA A 173 6.68 2.38 0.21
N ILE A 174 7.41 1.46 0.85
CA ILE A 174 6.92 0.65 1.97
C ILE A 174 6.53 1.54 3.17
N ALA A 175 7.38 2.51 3.55
CA ALA A 175 7.10 3.43 4.65
C ALA A 175 5.85 4.29 4.37
N THR A 176 5.72 4.79 3.14
CA THR A 176 4.55 5.55 2.71
C THR A 176 3.27 4.74 2.88
N TYR A 177 3.26 3.49 2.43
CA TYR A 177 2.07 2.66 2.53
C TYR A 177 1.79 2.16 3.94
N ASN A 178 2.78 2.11 4.82
CA ASN A 178 2.56 1.99 6.26
C ASN A 178 1.82 3.20 6.84
N MET A 179 2.14 4.42 6.39
CA MET A 179 1.40 5.64 6.72
C MET A 179 -0.03 5.59 6.16
N VAL A 180 -0.17 5.28 4.87
CA VAL A 180 -1.46 5.23 4.18
C VAL A 180 -2.39 4.20 4.82
N ALA A 181 -1.90 2.98 5.09
CA ALA A 181 -2.68 1.93 5.75
C ALA A 181 -3.23 2.38 7.11
N ARG A 182 -2.39 3.03 7.94
CA ARG A 182 -2.82 3.55 9.25
C ARG A 182 -3.87 4.65 9.11
N PHE A 183 -3.72 5.54 8.15
CA PHE A 183 -4.69 6.59 7.88
C PHE A 183 -6.05 6.00 7.48
N LEU A 184 -6.07 5.10 6.52
CA LEU A 184 -7.28 4.47 6.01
C LEU A 184 -8.01 3.64 7.06
N VAL A 185 -7.28 2.77 7.77
CA VAL A 185 -7.85 1.88 8.80
C VAL A 185 -8.38 2.69 9.99
N ALA A 186 -7.62 3.71 10.44
CA ALA A 186 -8.04 4.56 11.54
C ALA A 186 -9.31 5.35 11.23
N LEU A 187 -9.51 5.81 10.00
CA LEU A 187 -10.69 6.56 9.57
C LEU A 187 -11.82 5.67 9.03
N GLY A 188 -11.59 4.37 8.89
CA GLY A 188 -12.57 3.44 8.34
C GLY A 188 -12.86 3.68 6.86
N VAL A 189 -11.88 4.17 6.08
CA VAL A 189 -12.04 4.37 4.64
C VAL A 189 -12.13 3.02 3.94
N THR A 190 -13.24 2.80 3.21
CA THR A 190 -13.50 1.56 2.48
C THR A 190 -13.26 1.75 0.99
N PRO A 191 -12.93 0.65 0.26
CA PRO A 191 -12.88 0.70 -1.20
C PRO A 191 -14.21 1.19 -1.80
N GLU A 192 -14.10 1.75 -2.99
CA GLU A 192 -15.26 2.11 -3.82
C GLU A 192 -16.10 0.86 -4.13
N ALA A 193 -17.42 1.04 -4.28
CA ALA A 193 -18.39 -0.01 -4.55
C ALA A 193 -18.15 -0.67 -5.93
#